data_562692443117cdf8304e45a60bf410b0
#
_entry.id   562692443117cdf8304e45a60bf410b0
#
_cell.length_a   1.000
_cell.length_b   1.000
_cell.length_c   1.000
_cell.angle_alpha   90.00
_cell.angle_beta   90.00
_cell.angle_gamma   90.00
#
_symmetry.space_group_name_H-M   'P 1'
#
loop_
_entity.id
_entity.type
_entity.pdbx_description
1 polymer ?
#
loop_
_entity_poly.entity_id
_entity_poly.type
_entity_poly.pdbx_seq_one_letter_code
_entity_poly.pdbx_strand_id
1 'polypeptide(L)'
;MDNENNAGEPESTGASRRAFLKQSSALAAFALTPPAAVHAVGKGLDEKVAVAFEQQPLRVEINGVAQQLSVEPRVTLLDLLREQLNLTGTKKGCDHGQCGACTVHVDGQRVNSCLTLALTTEGSKVTTIEGLGSVEKLHPMQEAFIKHDGFQCGYCTPGQIMSAVACINEGHANSPDEVREYMSGNICRCGAYANIVEAIMEVKSKGGRI
;
A
#
# COMPACT_ATOMS: atom_id res chain seq x y z
N MET A 1 51.07 -30.83 -17.27
CA MET A 1 51.84 -29.97 -16.41
C MET A 1 50.83 -29.21 -15.66
N ASP A 2 50.39 -29.93 -14.78
CA ASP A 2 49.90 -29.88 -13.41
C ASP A 2 48.83 -28.87 -13.15
N ASN A 3 47.66 -29.42 -13.18
CA ASN A 3 46.39 -28.86 -12.84
C ASN A 3 46.06 -29.30 -11.38
N GLU A 4 46.08 -28.42 -10.43
CA GLU A 4 45.55 -28.67 -9.11
C GLU A 4 44.23 -27.95 -8.90
N ASN A 5 43.14 -28.69 -9.15
CA ASN A 5 41.83 -28.40 -8.66
C ASN A 5 41.81 -28.52 -7.13
N ASN A 6 41.76 -27.42 -6.42
CA ASN A 6 41.41 -27.40 -5.01
C ASN A 6 39.95 -26.88 -4.88
N ALA A 7 39.00 -27.81 -4.97
CA ALA A 7 37.62 -27.60 -4.60
C ALA A 7 37.52 -27.63 -3.07
N GLY A 8 37.44 -26.47 -2.44
CA GLY A 8 37.16 -26.33 -1.02
C GLY A 8 35.79 -26.92 -0.69
N GLU A 9 35.77 -27.97 0.14
CA GLU A 9 34.54 -28.51 0.72
C GLU A 9 33.86 -27.44 1.59
N PRO A 10 32.52 -27.33 1.56
CA PRO A 10 31.80 -26.44 2.46
C PRO A 10 31.96 -26.92 3.90
N GLU A 11 32.56 -26.12 4.76
CA GLU A 11 32.59 -26.33 6.20
C GLU A 11 31.17 -26.54 6.72
N SER A 12 30.86 -27.72 7.14
CA SER A 12 29.65 -28.04 7.89
C SER A 12 29.69 -27.31 9.23
N THR A 13 28.91 -26.25 9.39
CA THR A 13 28.65 -25.61 10.68
C THR A 13 27.83 -26.52 11.59
N GLY A 14 28.35 -27.67 11.89
CA GLY A 14 27.79 -28.59 12.89
C GLY A 14 27.82 -27.92 14.26
N ALA A 15 26.65 -27.63 14.82
CA ALA A 15 26.54 -27.14 16.19
C ALA A 15 27.36 -28.06 17.11
N SER A 16 28.39 -27.50 17.76
CA SER A 16 29.26 -28.24 18.67
C SER A 16 28.42 -28.95 19.74
N ARG A 17 28.75 -30.21 20.06
CA ARG A 17 28.09 -30.97 21.16
C ARG A 17 27.97 -30.15 22.44
N ARG A 18 28.93 -29.26 22.69
CA ARG A 18 28.93 -28.35 23.82
C ARG A 18 27.90 -27.23 23.70
N ALA A 19 27.64 -26.72 22.48
CA ALA A 19 26.59 -25.73 22.22
C ALA A 19 25.19 -26.37 22.35
N PHE A 20 25.03 -27.59 21.83
CA PHE A 20 23.81 -28.38 21.98
C PHE A 20 23.47 -28.66 23.46
N LEU A 21 24.45 -29.08 24.25
CA LEU A 21 24.26 -29.35 25.69
C LEU A 21 23.91 -28.05 26.45
N LYS A 22 24.50 -26.91 26.10
CA LYS A 22 24.15 -25.61 26.71
C LYS A 22 22.72 -25.21 26.35
N GLN A 23 22.31 -25.39 25.10
CA GLN A 23 20.93 -25.10 24.67
C GLN A 23 19.92 -26.05 25.30
N SER A 24 20.24 -27.35 25.42
CA SER A 24 19.37 -28.34 26.06
C SER A 24 19.20 -28.08 27.56
N SER A 25 20.26 -27.67 28.26
CA SER A 25 20.18 -27.33 29.68
C SER A 25 19.36 -26.03 29.92
N ALA A 26 19.41 -25.05 29.01
CA ALA A 26 18.56 -23.87 29.07
C ALA A 26 17.07 -24.21 28.87
N LEU A 27 16.77 -25.13 27.93
CA LEU A 27 15.41 -25.63 27.70
C LEU A 27 14.89 -26.43 28.89
N ALA A 28 15.75 -27.28 29.51
CA ALA A 28 15.39 -28.03 30.72
C ALA A 28 15.13 -27.09 31.93
N ALA A 29 15.94 -26.04 32.09
CA ALA A 29 15.72 -25.02 33.12
C ALA A 29 14.39 -24.28 32.89
N PHE A 30 14.02 -24.03 31.66
CA PHE A 30 12.72 -23.40 31.31
C PHE A 30 11.54 -24.34 31.64
N ALA A 31 11.69 -25.66 31.41
CA ALA A 31 10.67 -26.65 31.75
C ALA A 31 10.49 -26.84 33.27
N LEU A 32 11.48 -26.47 34.10
CA LEU A 32 11.44 -26.51 35.57
C LEU A 32 10.97 -25.18 36.19
N THR A 33 10.67 -24.14 35.38
CA THR A 33 10.18 -22.88 35.91
C THR A 33 8.78 -23.08 36.54
N PRO A 34 8.54 -22.54 37.74
CA PRO A 34 7.23 -22.65 38.38
C PRO A 34 6.14 -22.00 37.48
N PRO A 35 4.94 -22.60 37.38
CA PRO A 35 3.85 -22.06 36.59
C PRO A 35 3.55 -20.59 36.90
N ALA A 36 3.71 -20.18 38.15
CA ALA A 36 3.51 -18.80 38.57
C ALA A 36 4.51 -17.83 37.93
N ALA A 37 5.76 -18.21 37.69
CA ALA A 37 6.74 -17.35 37.01
C ALA A 37 6.45 -17.22 35.51
N VAL A 38 6.01 -18.32 34.89
CA VAL A 38 5.58 -18.29 33.47
C VAL A 38 4.34 -17.41 33.30
N HIS A 39 3.37 -17.50 34.21
CA HIS A 39 2.18 -16.65 34.21
C HIS A 39 2.50 -15.18 34.45
N ALA A 40 3.46 -14.85 35.34
CA ALA A 40 3.85 -13.46 35.59
C ALA A 40 4.52 -12.81 34.35
N VAL A 41 5.37 -13.58 33.65
CA VAL A 41 5.99 -13.11 32.38
C VAL A 41 4.93 -12.97 31.29
N GLY A 42 3.99 -13.93 31.20
CA GLY A 42 2.88 -13.88 30.23
C GLY A 42 2.02 -12.64 30.43
N LYS A 43 1.56 -12.36 31.65
CA LYS A 43 0.75 -11.15 31.94
C LYS A 43 1.45 -9.85 31.56
N GLY A 44 2.74 -9.72 31.85
CA GLY A 44 3.50 -8.51 31.49
C GLY A 44 3.71 -8.36 29.98
N LEU A 45 3.75 -9.48 29.21
CA LEU A 45 3.78 -9.44 27.75
C LEU A 45 2.41 -9.09 27.18
N ASP A 46 1.33 -9.69 27.71
CA ASP A 46 -0.04 -9.42 27.28
C ASP A 46 -0.42 -7.96 27.50
N GLU A 47 -0.02 -7.37 28.63
CA GLU A 47 -0.27 -5.95 28.90
C GLU A 47 0.48 -5.03 27.93
N LYS A 48 1.76 -5.31 27.63
CA LYS A 48 2.53 -4.55 26.65
C LYS A 48 1.97 -4.71 25.24
N VAL A 49 1.53 -5.92 24.88
CA VAL A 49 0.90 -6.19 23.59
C VAL A 49 -0.44 -5.45 23.51
N ALA A 50 -1.25 -5.46 24.55
CA ALA A 50 -2.53 -4.74 24.57
C ALA A 50 -2.33 -3.23 24.34
N VAL A 51 -1.39 -2.59 25.05
CA VAL A 51 -1.06 -1.17 24.85
C VAL A 51 -0.57 -0.88 23.42
N ALA A 52 0.15 -1.80 22.80
CA ALA A 52 0.63 -1.64 21.42
C ALA A 52 -0.51 -1.62 20.38
N PHE A 53 -1.70 -2.11 20.73
CA PHE A 53 -2.88 -2.13 19.86
C PHE A 53 -3.99 -1.16 20.30
N GLU A 54 -3.73 -0.34 21.30
CA GLU A 54 -4.65 0.74 21.66
C GLU A 54 -4.86 1.70 20.50
N GLN A 55 -6.09 2.13 20.33
CA GLN A 55 -6.44 3.10 19.32
C GLN A 55 -5.71 4.42 19.54
N GLN A 56 -5.15 4.97 18.48
CA GLN A 56 -4.42 6.22 18.47
C GLN A 56 -5.25 7.31 17.77
N PRO A 57 -5.18 8.56 18.26
CA PRO A 57 -5.82 9.68 17.57
C PRO A 57 -5.14 9.93 16.22
N LEU A 58 -5.94 10.22 15.21
CA LEU A 58 -5.51 10.59 13.86
C LEU A 58 -6.28 11.83 13.43
N ARG A 59 -5.57 12.88 13.03
CA ARG A 59 -6.13 14.07 12.38
C ARG A 59 -5.64 14.13 10.95
N VAL A 60 -6.55 14.07 9.99
CA VAL A 60 -6.24 14.02 8.56
C VAL A 60 -7.33 14.77 7.80
N GLU A 61 -6.96 15.45 6.72
CA GLU A 61 -7.93 16.02 5.79
C GLU A 61 -8.23 15.00 4.68
N ILE A 62 -9.49 14.60 4.51
CA ILE A 62 -9.89 13.65 3.47
C ILE A 62 -10.90 14.31 2.56
N ASN A 63 -10.56 14.44 1.27
CA ASN A 63 -11.38 15.09 0.25
C ASN A 63 -11.82 16.49 0.66
N GLY A 64 -10.92 17.28 1.27
CA GLY A 64 -11.19 18.64 1.73
C GLY A 64 -11.94 18.73 3.07
N VAL A 65 -12.25 17.60 3.73
CA VAL A 65 -12.92 17.57 5.02
C VAL A 65 -11.95 17.13 6.11
N ALA A 66 -11.76 17.97 7.12
CA ALA A 66 -10.95 17.63 8.30
C ALA A 66 -11.62 16.53 9.12
N GLN A 67 -10.91 15.45 9.39
CA GLN A 67 -11.34 14.30 10.16
C GLN A 67 -10.56 14.21 11.46
N GLN A 68 -11.24 13.83 12.55
CA GLN A 68 -10.63 13.44 13.82
C GLN A 68 -11.09 12.02 14.14
N LEU A 69 -10.18 11.08 14.03
CA LEU A 69 -10.47 9.67 14.08
C LEU A 69 -9.69 9.01 15.22
N SER A 70 -10.08 7.81 15.58
CA SER A 70 -9.33 6.93 16.46
C SER A 70 -9.10 5.62 15.71
N VAL A 71 -7.83 5.27 15.49
CA VAL A 71 -7.47 4.13 14.64
C VAL A 71 -6.49 3.20 15.35
N GLU A 72 -6.63 1.92 15.12
CA GLU A 72 -5.67 0.91 15.57
C GLU A 72 -4.38 1.06 14.73
N PRO A 73 -3.17 0.96 15.35
CA PRO A 73 -1.89 1.31 14.68
C PRO A 73 -1.58 0.56 13.39
N ARG A 74 -2.13 -0.64 13.19
CA ARG A 74 -1.90 -1.47 11.99
C ARG A 74 -2.89 -1.22 10.86
N VAL A 75 -3.90 -0.39 11.09
CA VAL A 75 -4.92 -0.10 10.06
C VAL A 75 -4.27 0.58 8.87
N THR A 76 -4.47 0.03 7.69
CA THR A 76 -4.03 0.63 6.44
C THR A 76 -4.91 1.83 6.09
N LEU A 77 -4.35 2.78 5.33
CA LEU A 77 -5.15 3.89 4.80
C LEU A 77 -6.32 3.38 3.95
N LEU A 78 -6.12 2.28 3.20
CA LEU A 78 -7.18 1.65 2.41
C LEU A 78 -8.34 1.17 3.28
N ASP A 79 -8.05 0.47 4.38
CA ASP A 79 -9.09 -0.03 5.29
C ASP A 79 -9.78 1.11 6.04
N LEU A 80 -9.05 2.14 6.46
CA LEU A 80 -9.63 3.34 7.04
C LEU A 80 -10.65 3.98 6.09
N LEU A 81 -10.24 4.20 4.83
CA LEU A 81 -11.11 4.84 3.82
C LEU A 81 -12.37 4.01 3.56
N ARG A 82 -12.21 2.70 3.36
CA ARG A 82 -13.31 1.82 2.94
C ARG A 82 -14.22 1.39 4.09
N GLU A 83 -13.63 0.94 5.21
CA GLU A 83 -14.38 0.25 6.27
C GLU A 83 -14.88 1.21 7.37
N GLN A 84 -14.15 2.30 7.63
CA GLN A 84 -14.53 3.26 8.66
C GLN A 84 -15.22 4.50 8.07
N LEU A 85 -14.76 4.98 6.92
CA LEU A 85 -15.29 6.20 6.29
C LEU A 85 -16.26 5.92 5.14
N ASN A 86 -16.49 4.67 4.77
CA ASN A 86 -17.37 4.25 3.67
C ASN A 86 -17.01 4.86 2.30
N LEU A 87 -15.75 5.30 2.10
CA LEU A 87 -15.23 5.76 0.83
C LEU A 87 -14.78 4.55 -0.01
N THR A 88 -15.74 3.87 -0.62
CA THR A 88 -15.55 2.56 -1.27
C THR A 88 -15.06 2.64 -2.71
N GLY A 89 -14.87 3.84 -3.26
CA GLY A 89 -14.33 4.08 -4.59
C GLY A 89 -12.91 3.55 -4.75
N THR A 90 -12.04 3.79 -3.77
CA THR A 90 -10.72 3.16 -3.71
C THR A 90 -10.84 1.66 -3.50
N LYS A 91 -10.19 0.83 -4.34
CA LYS A 91 -10.45 -0.63 -4.39
C LYS A 91 -9.33 -1.46 -3.77
N LYS A 92 -9.72 -2.49 -3.01
CA LYS A 92 -8.81 -3.52 -2.50
C LYS A 92 -8.67 -4.64 -3.54
N GLY A 93 -7.62 -4.58 -4.38
CA GLY A 93 -7.32 -5.61 -5.38
C GLY A 93 -6.39 -6.70 -4.82
N CYS A 94 -5.10 -6.41 -4.72
CA CYS A 94 -4.10 -7.39 -4.28
C CYS A 94 -3.76 -7.31 -2.79
N ASP A 95 -3.96 -6.16 -2.15
CA ASP A 95 -3.65 -5.86 -0.74
C ASP A 95 -2.15 -6.00 -0.37
N HIS A 96 -1.27 -5.90 -1.37
CA HIS A 96 0.19 -5.98 -1.20
C HIS A 96 0.98 -5.13 -2.21
N GLY A 97 0.38 -4.02 -2.69
CA GLY A 97 1.08 -2.98 -3.45
C GLY A 97 1.33 -3.26 -4.93
N GLN A 98 0.86 -4.39 -5.50
CA GLN A 98 1.21 -4.81 -6.86
C GLN A 98 0.27 -4.31 -7.96
N CYS A 99 -1.00 -4.00 -7.65
CA CYS A 99 -2.00 -3.81 -8.69
C CYS A 99 -2.43 -2.35 -8.92
N GLY A 100 -2.12 -1.43 -8.02
CA GLY A 100 -2.48 -0.02 -8.12
C GLY A 100 -3.98 0.32 -8.01
N ALA A 101 -4.88 -0.66 -7.78
CA ALA A 101 -6.31 -0.39 -7.65
C ALA A 101 -6.67 0.47 -6.42
N CYS A 102 -5.77 0.52 -5.44
CA CYS A 102 -5.91 1.28 -4.20
C CYS A 102 -5.19 2.64 -4.24
N THR A 103 -4.75 3.12 -5.39
CA THR A 103 -4.04 4.40 -5.51
C THR A 103 -4.91 5.56 -5.04
N VAL A 104 -4.35 6.37 -4.15
CA VAL A 104 -4.88 7.65 -3.68
C VAL A 104 -3.77 8.70 -3.74
N HIS A 105 -4.10 9.97 -3.52
CA HIS A 105 -3.07 11.00 -3.34
C HIS A 105 -2.96 11.36 -1.86
N VAL A 106 -1.73 11.43 -1.36
CA VAL A 106 -1.38 12.00 -0.05
C VAL A 106 -0.47 13.20 -0.32
N ASP A 107 -0.91 14.38 0.07
CA ASP A 107 -0.23 15.65 -0.21
C ASP A 107 0.13 15.83 -1.70
N GLY A 108 -0.76 15.36 -2.58
CA GLY A 108 -0.59 15.41 -4.04
C GLY A 108 0.30 14.31 -4.63
N GLN A 109 0.89 13.44 -3.83
CA GLN A 109 1.69 12.31 -4.29
C GLN A 109 0.86 11.03 -4.35
N ARG A 110 0.96 10.27 -5.44
CA ARG A 110 0.27 8.99 -5.55
C ARG A 110 0.91 7.93 -4.64
N VAL A 111 0.08 7.26 -3.86
CA VAL A 111 0.50 6.17 -2.97
C VAL A 111 -0.42 4.97 -3.07
N ASN A 112 0.11 3.79 -2.80
CA ASN A 112 -0.69 2.57 -2.62
C ASN A 112 -1.25 2.53 -1.19
N SER A 113 -2.52 2.89 -1.02
CA SER A 113 -3.13 2.98 0.31
C SER A 113 -3.15 1.65 1.09
N CYS A 114 -3.06 0.50 0.41
CA CYS A 114 -2.95 -0.81 1.06
C CYS A 114 -1.59 -1.05 1.77
N LEU A 115 -0.55 -0.27 1.41
CA LEU A 115 0.78 -0.33 2.04
C LEU A 115 1.07 0.90 2.92
N THR A 116 0.15 1.85 2.97
CA THR A 116 0.27 3.06 3.77
C THR A 116 -0.51 2.86 5.07
N LEU A 117 0.15 2.97 6.23
CA LEU A 117 -0.54 2.94 7.51
C LEU A 117 -1.32 4.25 7.69
N ALA A 118 -2.55 4.16 8.19
CA ALA A 118 -3.40 5.34 8.40
C ALA A 118 -2.72 6.40 9.29
N LEU A 119 -2.06 5.99 10.36
CA LEU A 119 -1.37 6.90 11.28
C LEU A 119 -0.22 7.68 10.62
N THR A 120 0.38 7.18 9.54
CA THR A 120 1.44 7.91 8.83
C THR A 120 0.90 9.11 8.05
N THR A 121 -0.42 9.26 7.93
CA THR A 121 -1.08 10.39 7.27
C THR A 121 -1.53 11.49 8.25
N GLU A 122 -1.07 11.46 9.51
CA GLU A 122 -1.36 12.53 10.47
C GLU A 122 -0.97 13.90 9.90
N GLY A 123 -1.92 14.82 9.86
CA GLY A 123 -1.74 16.18 9.36
C GLY A 123 -1.71 16.32 7.82
N SER A 124 -1.78 15.21 7.08
CA SER A 124 -1.74 15.22 5.61
C SER A 124 -3.10 15.44 4.97
N LYS A 125 -3.08 15.73 3.66
CA LYS A 125 -4.26 15.82 2.80
C LYS A 125 -4.37 14.58 1.93
N VAL A 126 -5.42 13.82 2.14
CA VAL A 126 -5.72 12.61 1.36
C VAL A 126 -6.82 12.93 0.34
N THR A 127 -6.56 12.67 -0.93
CA THR A 127 -7.56 12.76 -2.00
C THR A 127 -7.82 11.37 -2.56
N THR A 128 -9.08 10.96 -2.54
CA THR A 128 -9.55 9.72 -3.16
C THR A 128 -10.29 10.02 -4.47
N ILE A 129 -10.72 8.98 -5.16
CA ILE A 129 -11.48 9.14 -6.41
C ILE A 129 -12.77 9.95 -6.20
N GLU A 130 -13.40 9.86 -5.04
CA GLU A 130 -14.58 10.63 -4.67
C GLU A 130 -14.29 12.13 -4.51
N GLY A 131 -13.04 12.47 -4.22
CA GLY A 131 -12.60 13.86 -4.06
C GLY A 131 -12.16 14.55 -5.35
N LEU A 132 -12.03 13.83 -6.47
CA LEU A 132 -11.62 14.44 -7.75
C LEU A 132 -12.74 15.21 -8.44
N GLY A 133 -13.98 14.73 -8.37
CA GLY A 133 -15.12 15.34 -9.03
C GLY A 133 -16.43 14.91 -8.38
N SER A 134 -17.53 15.48 -8.84
CA SER A 134 -18.89 15.11 -8.43
C SER A 134 -19.70 14.56 -9.62
N VAL A 135 -20.88 14.02 -9.33
CA VAL A 135 -21.79 13.54 -10.38
C VAL A 135 -22.20 14.66 -11.33
N GLU A 136 -22.34 15.90 -10.80
CA GLU A 136 -22.73 17.08 -11.57
C GLU A 136 -21.55 17.68 -12.34
N LYS A 137 -20.31 17.43 -11.89
CA LYS A 137 -19.09 17.97 -12.48
C LYS A 137 -17.96 16.96 -12.36
N LEU A 138 -17.84 16.15 -13.38
CA LEU A 138 -16.74 15.19 -13.46
C LEU A 138 -15.39 15.90 -13.63
N HIS A 139 -14.35 15.27 -13.10
CA HIS A 139 -12.98 15.68 -13.39
C HIS A 139 -12.64 15.35 -14.86
N PRO A 140 -11.83 16.18 -15.56
CA PRO A 140 -11.50 15.96 -16.98
C PRO A 140 -10.97 14.55 -17.29
N MET A 141 -10.23 13.94 -16.35
CA MET A 141 -9.75 12.57 -16.50
C MET A 141 -10.91 11.55 -16.44
N GLN A 142 -11.91 11.77 -15.59
CA GLN A 142 -13.09 10.91 -15.51
C GLN A 142 -13.90 10.98 -16.82
N GLU A 143 -14.09 12.20 -17.37
CA GLU A 143 -14.74 12.41 -18.67
C GLU A 143 -13.99 11.71 -19.81
N ALA A 144 -12.66 11.82 -19.83
CA ALA A 144 -11.82 11.18 -20.84
C ALA A 144 -11.90 9.66 -20.77
N PHE A 145 -11.91 9.09 -19.56
CA PHE A 145 -12.07 7.64 -19.38
C PHE A 145 -13.42 7.15 -19.89
N ILE A 146 -14.50 7.90 -19.71
CA ILE A 146 -15.82 7.59 -20.28
C ILE A 146 -15.77 7.69 -21.81
N LYS A 147 -15.22 8.76 -22.35
CA LYS A 147 -15.18 9.03 -23.79
C LYS A 147 -14.37 7.98 -24.57
N HIS A 148 -13.28 7.50 -24.01
CA HIS A 148 -12.37 6.54 -24.64
C HIS A 148 -12.61 5.10 -24.22
N ASP A 149 -13.69 4.79 -23.49
CA ASP A 149 -13.92 3.46 -22.93
C ASP A 149 -12.70 2.93 -22.16
N GLY A 150 -12.06 3.78 -21.34
CA GLY A 150 -10.86 3.48 -20.55
C GLY A 150 -11.07 2.44 -19.45
N PHE A 151 -12.17 1.70 -19.48
CA PHE A 151 -12.53 0.66 -18.53
C PHE A 151 -13.50 -0.38 -19.15
N GLN A 152 -13.59 -1.54 -18.48
CA GLN A 152 -14.62 -2.55 -18.78
C GLN A 152 -15.35 -2.92 -17.48
N CYS A 153 -14.75 -3.75 -16.61
CA CYS A 153 -15.38 -4.11 -15.33
C CYS A 153 -15.42 -2.97 -14.30
N GLY A 154 -14.64 -1.92 -14.49
CA GLY A 154 -14.61 -0.74 -13.61
C GLY A 154 -13.78 -0.91 -12.32
N TYR A 155 -13.30 -2.12 -11.98
CA TYR A 155 -12.68 -2.37 -10.68
C TYR A 155 -11.35 -1.61 -10.48
N CYS A 156 -10.46 -1.60 -11.46
CA CYS A 156 -9.19 -0.87 -11.40
C CYS A 156 -9.34 0.62 -11.73
N THR A 157 -10.48 1.04 -12.26
CA THR A 157 -10.67 2.37 -12.84
C THR A 157 -10.40 3.52 -11.87
N PRO A 158 -10.83 3.49 -10.60
CA PRO A 158 -10.47 4.53 -9.65
C PRO A 158 -8.96 4.70 -9.49
N GLY A 159 -8.23 3.60 -9.30
CA GLY A 159 -6.78 3.63 -9.20
C GLY A 159 -6.08 4.10 -10.49
N GLN A 160 -6.60 3.69 -11.64
CA GLN A 160 -6.10 4.16 -12.95
C GLN A 160 -6.27 5.68 -13.11
N ILE A 161 -7.44 6.21 -12.77
CA ILE A 161 -7.72 7.65 -12.84
C ILE A 161 -6.82 8.43 -11.89
N MET A 162 -6.68 7.99 -10.62
CA MET A 162 -5.81 8.64 -9.65
C MET A 162 -4.36 8.66 -10.11
N SER A 163 -3.86 7.53 -10.63
CA SER A 163 -2.49 7.43 -11.17
C SER A 163 -2.32 8.27 -12.44
N ALA A 164 -3.33 8.36 -13.30
CA ALA A 164 -3.30 9.16 -14.52
C ALA A 164 -3.20 10.67 -14.21
N VAL A 165 -3.97 11.15 -13.23
CA VAL A 165 -3.87 12.54 -12.75
C VAL A 165 -2.47 12.83 -12.23
N ALA A 166 -1.92 11.95 -11.39
CA ALA A 166 -0.56 12.09 -10.88
C ALA A 166 0.48 12.06 -12.01
N CYS A 167 0.38 11.14 -12.97
CA CYS A 167 1.27 11.04 -14.12
C CYS A 167 1.37 12.35 -14.92
N ILE A 168 0.24 13.03 -15.15
CA ILE A 168 0.22 14.34 -15.80
C ILE A 168 0.88 15.40 -14.91
N ASN A 169 0.53 15.44 -13.62
CA ASN A 169 1.02 16.45 -12.69
C ASN A 169 2.52 16.31 -12.38
N GLU A 170 3.04 15.09 -12.42
CA GLU A 170 4.46 14.75 -12.32
C GLU A 170 5.25 15.08 -13.61
N GLY A 171 4.56 15.37 -14.73
CA GLY A 171 5.17 15.71 -16.00
C GLY A 171 5.50 14.51 -16.90
N HIS A 172 4.99 13.31 -16.57
CA HIS A 172 5.29 12.04 -17.22
C HIS A 172 4.21 11.58 -18.22
N ALA A 173 3.64 12.51 -18.99
CA ALA A 173 2.64 12.21 -20.00
C ALA A 173 2.96 12.90 -21.34
N ASN A 174 4.24 12.94 -21.74
CA ASN A 174 4.65 13.64 -22.97
C ASN A 174 4.55 12.75 -24.22
N SER A 175 4.48 11.43 -24.03
CA SER A 175 4.26 10.47 -25.11
C SER A 175 3.46 9.26 -24.63
N PRO A 176 2.81 8.50 -25.53
CA PRO A 176 2.13 7.25 -25.17
C PRO A 176 3.04 6.22 -24.49
N ASP A 177 4.31 6.17 -24.85
CA ASP A 177 5.28 5.22 -24.27
C ASP A 177 5.64 5.64 -22.84
N GLU A 178 5.83 6.94 -22.61
CA GLU A 178 6.05 7.47 -21.26
C GLU A 178 4.85 7.21 -20.36
N VAL A 179 3.62 7.42 -20.86
CA VAL A 179 2.39 7.06 -20.12
C VAL A 179 2.37 5.58 -19.77
N ARG A 180 2.70 4.67 -20.70
CA ARG A 180 2.76 3.22 -20.41
C ARG A 180 3.75 2.90 -19.31
N GLU A 181 4.92 3.52 -19.32
CA GLU A 181 5.96 3.34 -18.31
C GLU A 181 5.46 3.79 -16.93
N TYR A 182 5.00 5.03 -16.83
CA TYR A 182 4.59 5.61 -15.55
C TYR A 182 3.23 5.11 -15.01
N MET A 183 2.44 4.46 -15.86
CA MET A 183 1.20 3.76 -15.49
C MET A 183 1.39 2.27 -15.26
N SER A 184 2.60 1.72 -15.42
CA SER A 184 2.89 0.29 -15.34
C SER A 184 2.54 -0.36 -13.99
N GLY A 185 2.50 0.42 -12.91
CA GLY A 185 2.07 -0.01 -11.58
C GLY A 185 0.55 -0.24 -11.43
N ASN A 186 -0.26 0.10 -12.45
CA ASN A 186 -1.71 -0.02 -12.41
C ASN A 186 -2.19 -1.12 -13.36
N ILE A 187 -2.61 -2.25 -12.81
CA ILE A 187 -2.99 -3.44 -13.58
C ILE A 187 -4.48 -3.37 -13.97
N CYS A 188 -4.77 -3.54 -15.27
CA CYS A 188 -6.11 -3.75 -15.79
C CYS A 188 -6.26 -5.19 -16.30
N ARG A 189 -7.02 -6.04 -15.60
CA ARG A 189 -7.22 -7.45 -16.00
C ARG A 189 -8.03 -7.59 -17.28
N CYS A 190 -8.87 -6.60 -17.60
CA CYS A 190 -9.66 -6.56 -18.84
C CYS A 190 -8.86 -6.10 -20.07
N GLY A 191 -7.64 -5.56 -19.87
CA GLY A 191 -6.76 -5.15 -20.96
C GLY A 191 -7.11 -3.82 -21.63
N ALA A 192 -7.80 -2.90 -20.93
CA ALA A 192 -8.19 -1.59 -21.48
C ALA A 192 -7.01 -0.58 -21.64
N TYR A 193 -5.77 -1.06 -21.68
CA TYR A 193 -4.58 -0.20 -21.64
C TYR A 193 -4.48 0.81 -22.78
N ALA A 194 -4.81 0.41 -24.02
CA ALA A 194 -4.79 1.33 -25.16
C ALA A 194 -5.71 2.53 -24.94
N ASN A 195 -6.92 2.26 -24.52
CA ASN A 195 -7.96 3.26 -24.27
C ASN A 195 -7.60 4.18 -23.08
N ILE A 196 -6.99 3.60 -22.03
CA ILE A 196 -6.47 4.37 -20.88
C ILE A 196 -5.38 5.35 -21.34
N VAL A 197 -4.44 4.91 -22.18
CA VAL A 197 -3.38 5.78 -22.72
C VAL A 197 -3.98 6.90 -23.56
N GLU A 198 -4.96 6.61 -24.43
CA GLU A 198 -5.65 7.62 -25.24
C GLU A 198 -6.37 8.66 -24.37
N ALA A 199 -7.06 8.22 -23.31
CA ALA A 199 -7.71 9.12 -22.37
C ALA A 199 -6.73 10.08 -21.70
N ILE A 200 -5.59 9.57 -21.24
CA ILE A 200 -4.53 10.37 -20.59
C ILE A 200 -3.93 11.37 -21.59
N MET A 201 -3.62 10.94 -22.80
CA MET A 201 -3.06 11.79 -23.85
C MET A 201 -4.03 12.90 -24.28
N GLU A 202 -5.34 12.61 -24.34
CA GLU A 202 -6.35 13.67 -24.61
C GLU A 202 -6.34 14.73 -23.53
N VAL A 203 -6.39 14.33 -22.26
CA VAL A 203 -6.38 15.30 -21.13
C VAL A 203 -5.11 16.13 -21.14
N LYS A 204 -3.94 15.49 -21.35
CA LYS A 204 -2.66 16.19 -21.47
C LYS A 204 -2.65 17.22 -22.60
N SER A 205 -3.23 16.89 -23.75
CA SER A 205 -3.27 17.80 -24.92
C SER A 205 -4.13 19.04 -24.70
N LYS A 206 -5.12 18.97 -23.81
CA LYS A 206 -6.00 20.11 -23.45
C LYS A 206 -5.34 21.12 -22.50
N GLY A 207 -4.18 20.81 -21.98
CA GLY A 207 -3.27 21.75 -21.31
C GLY A 207 -3.36 21.76 -19.79
N GLY A 208 -2.18 21.73 -19.16
CA GLY A 208 -1.98 22.11 -17.78
C GLY A 208 -1.95 20.96 -16.75
N ARG A 209 -1.67 21.37 -15.53
CA ARG A 209 -1.93 20.58 -14.32
C ARG A 209 -3.44 20.47 -14.12
N ILE A 210 -3.89 19.32 -13.71
CA ILE A 210 -5.31 18.98 -13.50
C ILE A 210 -5.54 18.51 -12.08
#